data_0689e0c88ac43d1bca064dd96e0d1704
#
_entry.id   0689e0c88ac43d1bca064dd96e0d1704
#
_cell.length_a   1.000
_cell.length_b   1.000
_cell.length_c   1.000
_cell.angle_alpha   90.00
_cell.angle_beta   90.00
_cell.angle_gamma   90.00
#
_symmetry.space_group_name_H-M   'P 1'
#
loop_
_entity.id
_entity.type
_entity.pdbx_description
1 polymer ?
#
loop_
_entity_poly.entity_id
_entity_poly.type
_entity_poly.pdbx_seq_one_letter_code
_entity_poly.pdbx_strand_id
1 'polypeptide(L)'
;MDLSLFCDTYIIAEYSRLDGIINNMPRYKAGMHEGKQVIREYFVNDDMVSRRVVNENSRFYAEKQKQFEFYNTLQQNLAQYKQELIRRRLTVPGDFRFIKDSSPYNIDVWNQLIPCSNNREINNEYYDDYGFHVRTRGEMMVGNVLKDLGLEAKYEPALILKGGRKKNPDYSFPISVIDRCFFIEFMGMADDEGYIESNYGKIDEYMRNGILLNRDLIVIAGTGNWLPEQESIKRIIAAFINNAVLSTYNRK
;
A
#
# COMPACT_ATOMS: atom_id res chain seq x y z
N MET A 1 3.43 -2.69 -12.02
CA MET A 1 4.26 -2.19 -10.87
C MET A 1 5.68 -1.93 -11.35
N ASP A 2 6.19 -0.73 -11.10
CA ASP A 2 7.56 -0.37 -11.45
C ASP A 2 8.49 -0.60 -10.24
N LEU A 3 9.18 -1.73 -10.23
CA LEU A 3 10.10 -2.10 -9.15
C LEU A 3 11.49 -1.47 -9.29
N SER A 4 11.79 -0.79 -10.40
CA SER A 4 13.12 -0.24 -10.68
C SER A 4 13.55 0.86 -9.69
N LEU A 5 12.60 1.55 -9.10
CA LEU A 5 12.81 2.65 -8.16
C LEU A 5 13.05 2.21 -6.71
N PHE A 6 12.77 0.94 -6.38
CA PHE A 6 12.93 0.43 -5.03
C PHE A 6 14.33 -0.11 -4.79
N CYS A 7 14.84 0.04 -3.55
CA CYS A 7 16.13 -0.50 -3.16
C CYS A 7 16.12 -2.03 -3.06
N ASP A 8 17.29 -2.65 -3.14
CA ASP A 8 17.45 -4.10 -3.09
C ASP A 8 16.88 -4.71 -1.80
N THR A 9 17.05 -4.00 -0.68
CA THR A 9 16.51 -4.41 0.62
C THR A 9 14.98 -4.52 0.58
N TYR A 10 14.27 -3.56 -0.04
CA TYR A 10 12.82 -3.62 -0.19
C TYR A 10 12.40 -4.80 -1.09
N ILE A 11 13.08 -4.99 -2.22
CA ILE A 11 12.79 -6.09 -3.16
C ILE A 11 12.93 -7.46 -2.49
N ILE A 12 14.04 -7.67 -1.76
CA ILE A 12 14.29 -8.92 -1.03
C ILE A 12 13.21 -9.13 0.05
N ALA A 13 12.88 -8.09 0.79
CA ALA A 13 11.93 -8.15 1.88
C ALA A 13 10.51 -8.50 1.39
N GLU A 14 10.02 -7.82 0.36
CA GLU A 14 8.69 -8.08 -0.21
C GLU A 14 8.61 -9.47 -0.85
N TYR A 15 9.66 -9.90 -1.56
CA TYR A 15 9.73 -11.27 -2.05
C TYR A 15 9.60 -12.27 -0.90
N SER A 16 10.38 -12.12 0.15
CA SER A 16 10.36 -13.05 1.30
C SER A 16 9.00 -13.07 2.01
N ARG A 17 8.38 -11.90 2.17
CA ARG A 17 7.05 -11.77 2.77
C ARG A 17 5.98 -12.48 1.94
N LEU A 18 5.95 -12.24 0.62
CA LEU A 18 4.98 -12.85 -0.29
C LEU A 18 5.18 -14.36 -0.39
N ASP A 19 6.43 -14.82 -0.49
CA ASP A 19 6.77 -16.24 -0.51
C ASP A 19 6.31 -16.94 0.77
N GLY A 20 6.55 -16.33 1.93
CA GLY A 20 6.08 -16.81 3.22
C GLY A 20 4.56 -16.90 3.31
N ILE A 21 3.82 -15.91 2.83
CA ILE A 21 2.34 -15.94 2.80
C ILE A 21 1.85 -17.08 1.92
N ILE A 22 2.37 -17.18 0.69
CA ILE A 22 1.93 -18.19 -0.30
C ILE A 22 2.23 -19.60 0.18
N ASN A 23 3.38 -19.82 0.83
CA ASN A 23 3.76 -21.14 1.35
C ASN A 23 2.90 -21.58 2.54
N ASN A 24 2.31 -20.64 3.29
CA ASN A 24 1.46 -20.92 4.44
C ASN A 24 -0.05 -20.92 4.12
N MET A 25 -0.45 -20.77 2.86
CA MET A 25 -1.86 -20.79 2.47
C MET A 25 -2.18 -21.96 1.53
N PRO A 26 -3.46 -22.41 1.46
CA PRO A 26 -3.88 -23.40 0.47
C PRO A 26 -3.59 -22.93 -0.95
N ARG A 27 -3.24 -23.87 -1.83
CA ARG A 27 -3.12 -23.60 -3.27
C ARG A 27 -4.48 -23.68 -3.93
N TYR A 28 -4.79 -22.73 -4.80
CA TYR A 28 -6.08 -22.66 -5.48
C TYR A 28 -5.94 -22.89 -6.98
N LYS A 29 -6.91 -23.59 -7.58
CA LYS A 29 -7.05 -23.74 -9.04
C LYS A 29 -8.52 -23.63 -9.44
N ALA A 30 -8.83 -22.77 -10.41
CA ALA A 30 -10.14 -22.76 -11.06
C ALA A 30 -10.18 -23.76 -12.21
N GLY A 31 -11.37 -24.20 -12.60
CA GLY A 31 -11.59 -25.10 -13.74
C GLY A 31 -13.04 -25.53 -13.87
N MET A 32 -13.27 -26.51 -14.73
CA MET A 32 -14.59 -27.12 -14.95
C MET A 32 -14.65 -28.57 -14.41
N HIS A 33 -15.80 -28.94 -13.90
CA HIS A 33 -16.11 -30.29 -13.47
C HIS A 33 -17.60 -30.58 -13.72
N GLU A 34 -17.91 -31.60 -14.52
CA GLU A 34 -19.29 -31.96 -14.89
C GLU A 34 -20.10 -30.75 -15.42
N GLY A 35 -19.51 -29.92 -16.29
CA GLY A 35 -20.14 -28.75 -16.87
C GLY A 35 -20.31 -27.57 -15.96
N LYS A 36 -19.82 -27.61 -14.69
CA LYS A 36 -19.90 -26.53 -13.71
C LYS A 36 -18.54 -25.91 -13.44
N GLN A 37 -18.52 -24.61 -13.18
CA GLN A 37 -17.31 -23.95 -12.69
C GLN A 37 -16.98 -24.42 -11.27
N VAL A 38 -15.71 -24.73 -11.04
CA VAL A 38 -15.23 -25.19 -9.74
C VAL A 38 -13.95 -24.49 -9.33
N ILE A 39 -13.80 -24.28 -8.03
CA ILE A 39 -12.54 -23.90 -7.40
C ILE A 39 -12.04 -25.09 -6.58
N ARG A 40 -10.80 -25.47 -6.85
CA ARG A 40 -10.09 -26.55 -6.15
C ARG A 40 -9.10 -25.92 -5.19
N GLU A 41 -9.23 -26.27 -3.93
CA GLU A 41 -8.36 -25.85 -2.83
C GLU A 41 -7.52 -27.07 -2.41
N TYR A 42 -6.20 -26.91 -2.42
CA TYR A 42 -5.26 -27.98 -2.07
C TYR A 42 -4.54 -27.60 -0.78
N PHE A 43 -4.62 -28.48 0.19
CA PHE A 43 -3.91 -28.38 1.46
C PHE A 43 -2.73 -29.35 1.42
N VAL A 44 -1.56 -28.84 1.77
CA VAL A 44 -0.32 -29.64 1.87
C VAL A 44 0.02 -29.72 3.35
N ASN A 45 -0.19 -30.90 3.95
CA ASN A 45 0.19 -31.16 5.34
C ASN A 45 1.13 -32.37 5.32
N ASP A 46 2.35 -32.17 5.76
CA ASP A 46 3.41 -33.21 5.79
C ASP A 46 3.32 -34.09 4.55
N ASP A 47 3.72 -34.54 3.77
CA ASP A 47 3.66 -35.33 2.54
C ASP A 47 2.25 -35.69 2.00
N MET A 48 1.16 -35.26 2.69
CA MET A 48 -0.21 -35.52 2.23
C MET A 48 -0.84 -34.27 1.58
N VAL A 49 -1.43 -34.48 0.40
CA VAL A 49 -2.22 -33.46 -0.29
C VAL A 49 -3.69 -33.80 -0.21
N SER A 50 -4.44 -33.05 0.55
CA SER A 50 -5.90 -33.12 0.54
C SER A 50 -6.49 -32.09 -0.40
N ARG A 51 -7.66 -32.39 -0.98
CA ARG A 51 -8.34 -31.52 -1.94
C ARG A 51 -9.78 -31.28 -1.54
N ARG A 52 -10.20 -30.02 -1.54
CA ARG A 52 -11.60 -29.61 -1.50
C ARG A 52 -12.01 -29.05 -2.86
N VAL A 53 -13.21 -29.38 -3.31
CA VAL A 53 -13.80 -28.83 -4.55
C VAL A 53 -15.09 -28.11 -4.20
N VAL A 54 -15.22 -26.87 -4.62
CA VAL A 54 -16.42 -26.05 -4.44
C VAL A 54 -16.92 -25.63 -5.82
N ASN A 55 -18.15 -26.00 -6.17
CA ASN A 55 -18.77 -25.66 -7.44
C ASN A 55 -19.60 -24.37 -7.33
N GLU A 56 -19.96 -23.78 -8.47
CA GLU A 56 -20.69 -22.52 -8.59
C GLU A 56 -22.07 -22.49 -7.89
N ASN A 57 -22.68 -23.67 -7.66
CA ASN A 57 -23.95 -23.77 -6.95
C ASN A 57 -23.81 -23.80 -5.41
N SER A 58 -22.58 -23.85 -4.91
CA SER A 58 -22.30 -23.85 -3.48
C SER A 58 -22.44 -22.44 -2.88
N ARG A 59 -23.08 -22.33 -1.71
CA ARG A 59 -23.13 -21.08 -0.93
C ARG A 59 -21.75 -20.51 -0.59
N PHE A 60 -20.70 -21.31 -0.63
CA PHE A 60 -19.32 -20.90 -0.36
C PHE A 60 -18.53 -20.50 -1.63
N TYR A 61 -19.14 -20.59 -2.82
CA TYR A 61 -18.42 -20.37 -4.07
C TYR A 61 -17.87 -18.95 -4.17
N ALA A 62 -18.68 -17.93 -3.87
CA ALA A 62 -18.26 -16.53 -3.94
C ALA A 62 -17.08 -16.21 -2.99
N GLU A 63 -17.07 -16.78 -1.79
CA GLU A 63 -15.97 -16.65 -0.84
C GLU A 63 -14.69 -17.30 -1.40
N LYS A 64 -14.80 -18.53 -1.92
CA LYS A 64 -13.66 -19.24 -2.51
C LYS A 64 -13.14 -18.60 -3.78
N GLN A 65 -14.01 -17.94 -4.54
CA GLN A 65 -13.61 -17.15 -5.70
C GLN A 65 -12.73 -15.95 -5.27
N LYS A 66 -13.12 -15.21 -4.24
CA LYS A 66 -12.30 -14.12 -3.69
C LYS A 66 -10.94 -14.63 -3.19
N GLN A 67 -10.92 -15.78 -2.50
CA GLN A 67 -9.67 -16.38 -2.03
C GLN A 67 -8.77 -16.83 -3.20
N PHE A 68 -9.35 -17.37 -4.27
CA PHE A 68 -8.63 -17.72 -5.49
C PHE A 68 -8.07 -16.49 -6.21
N GLU A 69 -8.86 -15.43 -6.34
CA GLU A 69 -8.42 -14.15 -6.94
C GLU A 69 -7.28 -13.52 -6.13
N PHE A 70 -7.40 -13.49 -4.81
CA PHE A 70 -6.35 -13.03 -3.92
C PHE A 70 -5.06 -13.85 -4.06
N TYR A 71 -5.17 -15.19 -4.07
CA TYR A 71 -4.03 -16.08 -4.29
C TYR A 71 -3.33 -15.81 -5.62
N ASN A 72 -4.09 -15.62 -6.70
CA ASN A 72 -3.52 -15.32 -8.02
C ASN A 72 -2.80 -13.97 -8.02
N THR A 73 -3.35 -12.96 -7.37
CA THR A 73 -2.70 -11.65 -7.23
C THR A 73 -1.37 -11.78 -6.49
N LEU A 74 -1.33 -12.54 -5.38
CA LEU A 74 -0.08 -12.81 -4.66
C LEU A 74 0.95 -13.54 -5.54
N GLN A 75 0.52 -14.54 -6.31
CA GLN A 75 1.40 -15.28 -7.24
C GLN A 75 1.98 -14.37 -8.33
N GLN A 76 1.17 -13.49 -8.91
CA GLN A 76 1.62 -12.54 -9.91
C GLN A 76 2.63 -11.55 -9.33
N ASN A 77 2.35 -11.02 -8.15
CA ASN A 77 3.27 -10.12 -7.45
C ASN A 77 4.59 -10.83 -7.11
N LEU A 78 4.53 -12.03 -6.54
CA LEU A 78 5.73 -12.82 -6.24
C LEU A 78 6.58 -13.06 -7.49
N ALA A 79 5.95 -13.36 -8.62
CA ALA A 79 6.65 -13.57 -9.89
C ALA A 79 7.39 -12.30 -10.34
N GLN A 80 6.79 -11.12 -10.18
CA GLN A 80 7.45 -9.84 -10.52
C GLN A 80 8.67 -9.59 -9.62
N TYR A 81 8.56 -9.77 -8.32
CA TYR A 81 9.69 -9.64 -7.40
C TYR A 81 10.79 -10.67 -7.68
N LYS A 82 10.42 -11.91 -8.01
CA LYS A 82 11.38 -12.95 -8.40
C LYS A 82 12.17 -12.59 -9.66
N GLN A 83 11.49 -12.04 -10.68
CA GLN A 83 12.15 -11.56 -11.88
C GLN A 83 13.13 -10.42 -11.57
N GLU A 84 12.75 -9.51 -10.66
CA GLU A 84 13.60 -8.40 -10.26
C GLU A 84 14.84 -8.87 -9.47
N LEU A 85 14.70 -9.86 -8.57
CA LEU A 85 15.83 -10.50 -7.90
C LEU A 85 16.82 -11.10 -8.91
N ILE A 86 16.31 -11.81 -9.92
CA ILE A 86 17.16 -12.40 -10.99
C ILE A 86 17.85 -11.29 -11.78
N ARG A 87 17.14 -10.26 -12.21
CA ARG A 87 17.66 -9.13 -12.97
C ARG A 87 18.80 -8.42 -12.24
N ARG A 88 18.67 -8.22 -10.93
CA ARG A 88 19.65 -7.56 -10.07
C ARG A 88 20.72 -8.50 -9.51
N ARG A 89 20.63 -9.82 -9.76
CA ARG A 89 21.50 -10.85 -9.19
C ARG A 89 21.51 -10.85 -7.66
N LEU A 90 20.32 -10.68 -7.06
CA LEU A 90 20.15 -10.66 -5.60
C LEU A 90 19.89 -12.06 -5.08
N THR A 91 20.41 -12.34 -3.89
CA THR A 91 20.11 -13.53 -3.11
C THR A 91 19.30 -13.15 -1.87
N VAL A 92 18.37 -14.02 -1.46
CA VAL A 92 17.58 -13.81 -0.25
C VAL A 92 18.34 -14.38 0.95
N PRO A 93 18.76 -13.55 1.93
CA PRO A 93 19.39 -14.04 3.15
C PRO A 93 18.42 -14.84 4.01
N GLY A 94 18.88 -15.89 4.67
CA GLY A 94 18.04 -16.73 5.56
C GLY A 94 17.59 -16.05 6.85
N ASP A 95 18.26 -14.98 7.26
CA ASP A 95 18.03 -14.26 8.52
C ASP A 95 17.63 -12.78 8.32
N PHE A 96 16.91 -12.50 7.25
CA PHE A 96 16.45 -11.15 6.93
C PHE A 96 15.50 -10.60 8.01
N ARG A 97 15.89 -9.52 8.69
CA ARG A 97 15.11 -8.94 9.79
C ARG A 97 15.11 -7.41 9.76
N PHE A 98 14.00 -6.83 10.20
CA PHE A 98 13.88 -5.40 10.49
C PHE A 98 13.85 -5.12 11.99
N ILE A 99 14.41 -3.98 12.39
CA ILE A 99 14.23 -3.46 13.75
C ILE A 99 12.82 -2.85 13.78
N LYS A 100 12.05 -3.20 14.82
CA LYS A 100 10.75 -2.56 15.03
C LYS A 100 10.95 -1.06 15.27
N ASP A 101 10.36 -0.23 14.42
CA ASP A 101 10.37 1.22 14.57
C ASP A 101 9.54 1.65 15.80
N SER A 102 9.90 2.79 16.38
CA SER A 102 9.17 3.40 17.49
C SER A 102 7.90 4.15 17.06
N SER A 103 7.63 4.25 15.76
CA SER A 103 6.40 4.90 15.27
C SER A 103 5.17 4.11 15.70
N PRO A 104 4.13 4.78 16.23
CA PRO A 104 2.88 4.14 16.57
C PRO A 104 2.01 3.78 15.34
N TYR A 105 2.40 4.26 14.15
CA TYR A 105 1.62 4.10 12.92
C TYR A 105 2.07 2.83 12.18
N ASN A 106 1.52 1.70 12.60
CA ASN A 106 1.79 0.36 12.06
C ASN A 106 0.64 -0.15 11.17
N ILE A 107 0.75 -1.39 10.71
CA ILE A 107 -0.25 -2.02 9.85
C ILE A 107 -1.61 -2.19 10.56
N ASP A 108 -1.63 -2.44 11.86
CA ASP A 108 -2.88 -2.55 12.62
C ASP A 108 -3.64 -1.21 12.65
N VAL A 109 -2.91 -0.10 12.82
CA VAL A 109 -3.50 1.24 12.71
C VAL A 109 -4.04 1.47 11.31
N TRP A 110 -3.27 1.13 10.26
CA TRP A 110 -3.71 1.29 8.88
C TRP A 110 -4.98 0.48 8.58
N ASN A 111 -5.05 -0.76 9.06
CA ASN A 111 -6.21 -1.61 8.86
C ASN A 111 -7.50 -1.01 9.45
N GLN A 112 -7.39 -0.27 10.57
CA GLN A 112 -8.50 0.39 11.23
C GLN A 112 -8.92 1.71 10.58
N LEU A 113 -8.09 2.32 9.75
CA LEU A 113 -8.42 3.56 9.05
C LEU A 113 -9.60 3.35 8.11
N ILE A 114 -10.63 4.18 8.24
CA ILE A 114 -11.82 4.17 7.37
C ILE A 114 -11.56 5.18 6.23
N PRO A 115 -11.50 4.75 4.96
CA PRO A 115 -11.29 5.66 3.83
C PRO A 115 -12.51 6.54 3.57
N CYS A 116 -12.33 7.59 2.78
CA CYS A 116 -13.37 8.54 2.37
C CYS A 116 -14.19 9.09 3.55
N SER A 117 -13.51 9.36 4.66
CA SER A 117 -14.16 9.77 5.93
C SER A 117 -14.33 11.29 6.06
N ASN A 118 -13.94 12.06 5.05
CA ASN A 118 -14.16 13.49 5.00
C ASN A 118 -15.55 13.77 4.41
N ASN A 119 -16.40 14.45 5.18
CA ASN A 119 -17.78 14.75 4.79
C ASN A 119 -17.91 16.00 3.91
N ARG A 120 -16.80 16.64 3.50
CA ARG A 120 -16.85 17.80 2.60
C ARG A 120 -17.22 17.34 1.21
N GLU A 121 -18.20 18.00 0.60
CA GLU A 121 -18.64 17.71 -0.75
C GLU A 121 -17.51 17.89 -1.77
N ILE A 122 -17.48 17.04 -2.80
CA ILE A 122 -16.54 17.09 -3.91
C ILE A 122 -17.32 17.48 -5.17
N ASN A 123 -17.02 18.66 -5.72
CA ASN A 123 -17.75 19.28 -6.84
C ASN A 123 -16.93 19.25 -8.14
N ASN A 124 -16.28 18.12 -8.43
CA ASN A 124 -15.51 17.91 -9.67
C ASN A 124 -15.66 16.46 -10.13
N GLU A 125 -15.03 16.10 -11.26
CA GLU A 125 -15.08 14.75 -11.84
C GLU A 125 -13.71 14.05 -11.84
N TYR A 126 -12.83 14.34 -10.83
CA TYR A 126 -11.54 13.67 -10.72
C TYR A 126 -11.67 12.34 -9.98
N TYR A 127 -11.24 11.27 -10.64
CA TYR A 127 -11.14 9.93 -10.07
C TYR A 127 -9.72 9.44 -10.25
N ASP A 128 -9.17 8.83 -9.20
CA ASP A 128 -7.88 8.18 -9.29
C ASP A 128 -8.00 6.74 -9.79
N ASP A 129 -6.86 6.09 -10.03
CA ASP A 129 -6.81 4.72 -10.54
C ASP A 129 -7.32 3.66 -9.55
N TYR A 130 -7.54 4.00 -8.27
CA TYR A 130 -8.26 3.16 -7.30
C TYR A 130 -9.78 3.30 -7.44
N GLY A 131 -10.25 4.33 -8.14
CA GLY A 131 -11.66 4.71 -8.25
C GLY A 131 -12.14 5.63 -7.13
N PHE A 132 -11.25 6.22 -6.33
CA PHE A 132 -11.63 7.25 -5.37
C PHE A 132 -12.01 8.54 -6.09
N HIS A 133 -13.14 9.15 -5.72
CA HIS A 133 -13.49 10.51 -6.12
C HIS A 133 -12.67 11.48 -5.27
N VAL A 134 -11.77 12.23 -5.90
CA VAL A 134 -10.78 13.07 -5.22
C VAL A 134 -11.02 14.56 -5.46
N ARG A 135 -10.53 15.42 -4.56
CA ARG A 135 -10.83 16.86 -4.58
C ARG A 135 -10.06 17.65 -5.63
N THR A 136 -8.84 17.22 -5.90
CA THR A 136 -7.95 17.97 -6.78
C THR A 136 -7.26 17.06 -7.79
N ARG A 137 -6.81 17.67 -8.90
CA ARG A 137 -5.98 16.97 -9.88
C ARG A 137 -4.66 16.48 -9.28
N GLY A 138 -4.10 17.23 -8.33
CA GLY A 138 -2.85 16.82 -7.65
C GLY A 138 -3.05 15.56 -6.81
N GLU A 139 -4.15 15.47 -6.06
CA GLU A 139 -4.52 14.25 -5.33
C GLU A 139 -4.74 13.07 -6.27
N MET A 140 -5.43 13.27 -7.41
CA MET A 140 -5.58 12.23 -8.44
C MET A 140 -4.22 11.71 -8.92
N MET A 141 -3.27 12.60 -9.19
CA MET A 141 -1.92 12.20 -9.61
C MET A 141 -1.19 11.40 -8.53
N VAL A 142 -1.34 11.77 -7.26
CA VAL A 142 -0.76 11.00 -6.13
C VAL A 142 -1.38 9.60 -6.06
N GLY A 143 -2.71 9.48 -6.15
CA GLY A 143 -3.40 8.19 -6.16
C GLY A 143 -2.94 7.28 -7.31
N ASN A 144 -2.87 7.83 -8.53
CA ASN A 144 -2.38 7.11 -9.71
C ASN A 144 -0.95 6.62 -9.53
N VAL A 145 -0.07 7.45 -8.96
CA VAL A 145 1.32 7.07 -8.66
C VAL A 145 1.39 5.95 -7.61
N LEU A 146 0.62 6.03 -6.54
CA LEU A 146 0.56 4.96 -5.54
C LEU A 146 0.13 3.63 -6.17
N LYS A 147 -0.87 3.66 -7.05
CA LYS A 147 -1.34 2.49 -7.80
C LYS A 147 -0.27 1.93 -8.74
N ASP A 148 0.44 2.79 -9.48
CA ASP A 148 1.53 2.38 -10.38
C ASP A 148 2.71 1.78 -9.63
N LEU A 149 3.03 2.28 -8.43
CA LEU A 149 4.00 1.67 -7.52
C LEU A 149 3.51 0.33 -6.91
N GLY A 150 2.25 -0.06 -7.14
CA GLY A 150 1.65 -1.29 -6.63
C GLY A 150 1.37 -1.28 -5.13
N LEU A 151 1.24 -0.11 -4.55
CA LEU A 151 0.90 0.07 -3.14
C LEU A 151 -0.61 -0.02 -2.95
N GLU A 152 -1.06 -0.42 -1.78
CA GLU A 152 -2.45 -0.21 -1.36
C GLU A 152 -2.60 1.22 -0.85
N ALA A 153 -3.79 1.82 -1.01
CA ALA A 153 -4.03 3.18 -0.53
C ALA A 153 -5.42 3.37 0.06
N LYS A 154 -5.55 4.32 0.98
CA LYS A 154 -6.82 4.83 1.48
C LYS A 154 -6.84 6.34 1.28
N TYR A 155 -7.86 6.84 0.59
CA TYR A 155 -8.09 8.26 0.36
C TYR A 155 -8.84 8.89 1.53
N GLU A 156 -8.43 10.06 1.98
CA GLU A 156 -8.98 10.83 3.11
C GLU A 156 -9.39 9.96 4.32
N PRO A 157 -8.50 9.08 4.83
CA PRO A 157 -8.86 8.20 5.94
C PRO A 157 -9.07 8.97 7.23
N ALA A 158 -9.96 8.46 8.10
CA ALA A 158 -10.16 9.02 9.43
C ALA A 158 -8.99 8.72 10.35
N LEU A 159 -8.07 9.64 10.53
CA LEU A 159 -6.96 9.55 11.48
C LEU A 159 -7.35 10.25 12.78
N ILE A 160 -7.38 9.50 13.88
CA ILE A 160 -7.67 10.05 15.20
C ILE A 160 -6.36 10.39 15.90
N LEU A 161 -6.16 11.67 16.14
CA LEU A 161 -5.00 12.20 16.85
C LEU A 161 -5.17 12.10 18.38
N LYS A 162 -4.09 12.32 19.12
CA LYS A 162 -4.16 12.42 20.58
C LYS A 162 -5.20 13.47 20.99
N GLY A 163 -6.03 13.14 21.98
CA GLY A 163 -7.15 14.00 22.39
C GLY A 163 -8.42 13.86 21.56
N GLY A 164 -8.49 12.84 20.66
CA GLY A 164 -9.72 12.49 19.94
C GLY A 164 -10.03 13.35 18.71
N ARG A 165 -9.15 14.27 18.34
CA ARG A 165 -9.35 15.11 17.14
C ARG A 165 -9.15 14.28 15.87
N LYS A 166 -10.11 14.37 14.95
CA LYS A 166 -10.07 13.72 13.65
C LYS A 166 -9.34 14.59 12.64
N LYS A 167 -8.43 13.99 11.89
CA LYS A 167 -7.82 14.55 10.67
C LYS A 167 -7.97 13.57 9.52
N ASN A 168 -7.95 14.11 8.32
CA ASN A 168 -7.98 13.32 7.10
C ASN A 168 -6.76 13.73 6.27
N PRO A 169 -5.66 12.96 6.31
CA PRO A 169 -4.59 13.10 5.32
C PRO A 169 -5.14 12.72 3.93
N ASP A 170 -4.59 13.31 2.88
CA ASP A 170 -5.11 13.04 1.53
C ASP A 170 -5.00 11.55 1.18
N TYR A 171 -3.84 10.93 1.48
CA TYR A 171 -3.67 9.49 1.34
C TYR A 171 -2.96 8.86 2.54
N SER A 172 -3.22 7.57 2.73
CA SER A 172 -2.44 6.69 3.59
C SER A 172 -2.13 5.39 2.86
N PHE A 173 -0.91 4.86 3.04
CA PHE A 173 -0.46 3.61 2.44
C PHE A 173 0.39 2.78 3.41
N PRO A 174 0.33 1.43 3.35
CA PRO A 174 1.09 0.54 4.21
C PRO A 174 2.40 0.09 3.54
N ILE A 175 3.43 -0.15 4.35
CA ILE A 175 4.64 -0.89 3.96
C ILE A 175 4.78 -2.06 4.93
N SER A 176 4.21 -3.19 4.54
CA SER A 176 4.03 -4.36 5.41
C SER A 176 5.35 -4.97 5.88
N VAL A 177 6.42 -4.91 5.08
CA VAL A 177 7.73 -5.50 5.43
C VAL A 177 8.38 -4.86 6.64
N ILE A 178 8.07 -3.61 6.95
CA ILE A 178 8.60 -2.88 8.11
C ILE A 178 7.52 -2.57 9.16
N ASP A 179 6.33 -3.16 9.03
CA ASP A 179 5.18 -2.96 9.93
C ASP A 179 4.84 -1.48 10.12
N ARG A 180 4.74 -0.72 9.02
CA ARG A 180 4.49 0.73 9.04
C ARG A 180 3.37 1.13 8.11
N CYS A 181 2.65 2.21 8.47
CA CYS A 181 1.86 2.98 7.51
C CYS A 181 2.30 4.43 7.49
N PHE A 182 2.08 5.08 6.36
CA PHE A 182 2.51 6.42 6.05
C PHE A 182 1.37 7.26 5.53
N PHE A 183 1.55 8.59 5.58
CA PHE A 183 0.56 9.56 5.17
C PHE A 183 1.12 10.48 4.10
N ILE A 184 0.25 10.98 3.22
CA ILE A 184 0.60 11.97 2.19
C ILE A 184 -0.37 13.14 2.30
N GLU A 185 0.16 14.35 2.18
CA GLU A 185 -0.57 15.59 1.96
C GLU A 185 -0.12 16.21 0.64
N PHE A 186 -1.08 16.60 -0.19
CA PHE A 186 -0.84 17.34 -1.43
C PHE A 186 -1.23 18.81 -1.25
N MET A 187 -0.27 19.71 -1.31
CA MET A 187 -0.49 21.17 -1.19
C MET A 187 -0.56 21.79 -2.59
N GLY A 188 -1.78 21.94 -3.13
CA GLY A 188 -1.99 22.36 -4.52
C GLY A 188 -1.84 23.84 -4.81
N MET A 189 -1.78 24.71 -3.79
CA MET A 189 -1.72 26.16 -3.92
C MET A 189 -0.58 26.73 -3.05
N ALA A 190 0.63 26.18 -3.24
CA ALA A 190 1.80 26.59 -2.47
C ALA A 190 2.32 28.00 -2.82
N ASP A 191 1.66 28.70 -3.73
CA ASP A 191 1.85 30.12 -4.08
C ASP A 191 0.83 31.06 -3.41
N ASP A 192 -0.15 30.54 -2.65
CA ASP A 192 -1.12 31.33 -1.90
C ASP A 192 -0.75 31.35 -0.40
N GLU A 193 -0.47 32.55 0.14
CA GLU A 193 -0.02 32.71 1.53
C GLU A 193 -1.04 32.22 2.56
N GLY A 194 -2.33 32.53 2.36
CA GLY A 194 -3.40 32.08 3.28
C GLY A 194 -3.59 30.58 3.28
N TYR A 195 -3.45 29.96 2.10
CA TYR A 195 -3.47 28.50 1.96
C TYR A 195 -2.27 27.84 2.64
N ILE A 196 -1.06 28.41 2.47
CA ILE A 196 0.16 27.92 3.14
C ILE A 196 0.01 28.01 4.65
N GLU A 197 -0.45 29.14 5.20
CA GLU A 197 -0.63 29.31 6.64
C GLU A 197 -1.60 28.30 7.23
N SER A 198 -2.74 28.06 6.56
CA SER A 198 -3.71 27.05 6.95
C SER A 198 -3.14 25.63 6.94
N ASN A 199 -2.41 25.26 5.88
CA ASN A 199 -1.78 23.94 5.75
C ASN A 199 -0.61 23.76 6.72
N TYR A 200 0.17 24.82 6.99
CA TYR A 200 1.21 24.77 8.00
C TYR A 200 0.63 24.44 9.38
N GLY A 201 -0.51 25.04 9.74
CA GLY A 201 -1.25 24.69 10.95
C GLY A 201 -1.66 23.21 11.01
N LYS A 202 -2.06 22.63 9.87
CA LYS A 202 -2.38 21.19 9.75
C LYS A 202 -1.13 20.32 9.98
N ILE A 203 0.00 20.70 9.37
CA ILE A 203 1.27 19.98 9.51
C ILE A 203 1.81 20.10 10.94
N ASP A 204 1.77 21.28 11.56
CA ASP A 204 2.17 21.49 12.96
C ASP A 204 1.34 20.61 13.90
N GLU A 205 0.04 20.49 13.64
CA GLU A 205 -0.83 19.60 14.42
C GLU A 205 -0.44 18.11 14.26
N TYR A 206 -0.07 17.67 13.06
CA TYR A 206 0.48 16.32 12.86
C TYR A 206 1.75 16.13 13.67
N MET A 207 2.71 17.04 13.58
CA MET A 207 4.00 16.95 14.28
C MET A 207 3.82 16.92 15.81
N ARG A 208 2.96 17.74 16.37
CA ARG A 208 2.61 17.72 17.81
C ARG A 208 1.99 16.41 18.26
N ASN A 209 1.39 15.65 17.34
CA ASN A 209 0.82 14.35 17.60
C ASN A 209 1.76 13.17 17.25
N GLY A 210 3.03 13.47 16.92
CA GLY A 210 4.07 12.49 16.68
C GLY A 210 4.12 11.94 15.25
N ILE A 211 3.38 12.57 14.31
CA ILE A 211 3.47 12.30 12.88
C ILE A 211 4.52 13.25 12.30
N LEU A 212 5.72 12.75 12.06
CA LEU A 212 6.85 13.59 11.67
C LEU A 212 7.02 13.65 10.15
N LEU A 213 7.33 14.84 9.65
CA LEU A 213 7.72 15.04 8.26
C LEU A 213 8.92 14.15 7.90
N ASN A 214 8.91 13.59 6.70
CA ASN A 214 9.93 12.71 6.15
C ASN A 214 10.19 11.41 6.94
N ARG A 215 9.41 11.14 7.99
CA ARG A 215 9.40 9.87 8.72
C ARG A 215 8.05 9.14 8.60
N ASP A 216 6.94 9.86 8.78
CA ASP A 216 5.57 9.33 8.78
C ASP A 216 4.71 10.02 7.71
N LEU A 217 5.05 11.26 7.35
CA LEU A 217 4.29 12.13 6.47
C LEU A 217 5.16 12.63 5.30
N ILE A 218 4.65 12.46 4.10
CA ILE A 218 5.17 13.07 2.87
C ILE A 218 4.30 14.29 2.55
N VAL A 219 4.93 15.42 2.27
CA VAL A 219 4.25 16.60 1.72
C VAL A 219 4.71 16.78 0.28
N ILE A 220 3.76 16.81 -0.65
CA ILE A 220 4.00 17.08 -2.06
C ILE A 220 3.30 18.41 -2.38
N ALA A 221 4.03 19.34 -2.99
CA ALA A 221 3.52 20.66 -3.28
C ALA A 221 3.44 20.95 -4.77
N GLY A 222 2.42 21.69 -5.16
CA GLY A 222 2.25 22.34 -6.46
C GLY A 222 1.78 23.78 -6.25
N THR A 223 1.60 24.52 -7.32
CA THR A 223 1.01 25.87 -7.30
C THR A 223 -0.31 25.89 -8.05
N GLY A 224 -1.06 26.97 -7.99
CA GLY A 224 -2.29 27.11 -8.74
C GLY A 224 -2.11 26.89 -10.26
N ASN A 225 -0.92 27.17 -10.77
CA ASN A 225 -0.58 27.09 -12.19
C ASN A 225 0.41 25.97 -12.56
N TRP A 226 0.98 25.28 -11.58
CA TRP A 226 1.98 24.21 -11.80
C TRP A 226 1.79 23.03 -10.86
N LEU A 227 1.77 21.86 -11.46
CA LEU A 227 1.79 20.58 -10.71
C LEU A 227 3.06 19.82 -11.05
N PRO A 228 3.68 19.13 -10.06
CA PRO A 228 4.82 18.27 -10.34
C PRO A 228 4.40 17.14 -11.30
N GLU A 229 5.29 16.73 -12.17
CA GLU A 229 5.08 15.58 -13.05
C GLU A 229 4.89 14.30 -12.25
N GLN A 230 4.08 13.38 -12.75
CA GLN A 230 3.82 12.09 -12.09
C GLN A 230 5.11 11.32 -11.79
N GLU A 231 6.08 11.36 -12.71
CA GLU A 231 7.38 10.72 -12.51
C GLU A 231 8.17 11.33 -11.34
N SER A 232 8.06 12.64 -11.12
CA SER A 232 8.66 13.31 -9.96
C SER A 232 8.00 12.89 -8.66
N ILE A 233 6.66 12.83 -8.63
CA ILE A 233 5.89 12.32 -7.47
C ILE A 233 6.29 10.88 -7.17
N LYS A 234 6.40 10.05 -8.20
CA LYS A 234 6.78 8.65 -8.11
C LYS A 234 8.16 8.46 -7.46
N ARG A 235 9.14 9.25 -7.91
CA ARG A 235 10.50 9.24 -7.34
C ARG A 235 10.53 9.71 -5.88
N ILE A 236 9.75 10.73 -5.52
CA ILE A 236 9.64 11.21 -4.14
C ILE A 236 9.11 10.10 -3.23
N ILE A 237 8.01 9.46 -3.61
CA ILE A 237 7.39 8.39 -2.82
C ILE A 237 8.31 7.18 -2.71
N ALA A 238 8.92 6.75 -3.82
CA ALA A 238 9.86 5.63 -3.82
C ALA A 238 11.10 5.90 -2.96
N ALA A 239 11.68 7.11 -3.04
CA ALA A 239 12.82 7.51 -2.22
C ALA A 239 12.46 7.51 -0.72
N PHE A 240 11.27 7.99 -0.38
CA PHE A 240 10.77 7.95 0.99
C PHE A 240 10.65 6.50 1.52
N ILE A 241 10.06 5.59 0.73
CA ILE A 241 9.92 4.18 1.08
C ILE A 241 11.30 3.53 1.24
N ASN A 242 12.21 3.76 0.31
CA ASN A 242 13.58 3.25 0.39
C ASN A 242 14.29 3.70 1.67
N ASN A 243 14.16 4.98 2.02
CA ASN A 243 14.75 5.52 3.24
C ASN A 243 14.14 4.89 4.50
N ALA A 244 12.81 4.74 4.55
CA ALA A 244 12.13 4.08 5.67
C ALA A 244 12.59 2.62 5.84
N VAL A 245 12.69 1.86 4.74
CA VAL A 245 13.13 0.47 4.77
C VAL A 245 14.60 0.35 5.17
N LEU A 246 15.48 1.18 4.62
CA LEU A 246 16.92 1.13 4.94
C LEU A 246 17.22 1.54 6.38
N SER A 247 16.45 2.50 6.93
CA SER A 247 16.62 2.94 8.32
C SER A 247 16.17 1.90 9.36
N THR A 248 15.31 0.96 8.96
CA THR A 248 14.82 -0.12 9.83
C THR A 248 15.52 -1.46 9.59
N TYR A 249 16.34 -1.56 8.52
CA TYR A 249 17.06 -2.80 8.22
C TYR A 249 18.24 -3.00 9.18
N ASN A 250 18.25 -4.13 9.87
CA ASN A 250 19.37 -4.53 10.76
C ASN A 250 20.25 -5.55 10.03
N ARG A 251 21.42 -5.11 9.58
CA ARG A 251 22.48 -5.99 9.12
C ARG A 251 23.30 -6.45 10.35
N LYS A 252 23.05 -7.68 10.82
CA LYS A 252 23.98 -8.33 11.76
C LYS A 252 25.21 -8.81 11.03
#